data_54dddcd7e5d8ac8ac993aa2dfd0185b4
#
_entry.id   54dddcd7e5d8ac8ac993aa2dfd0185b4
#
_cell.length_a   1.000
_cell.length_b   1.000
_cell.length_c   1.000
_cell.angle_alpha   90.00
_cell.angle_beta   90.00
_cell.angle_gamma   90.00
#
_symmetry.space_group_name_H-M   'P 1'
#
loop_
_entity.id
_entity.type
_entity.pdbx_description
1 polymer ?
#
loop_
_entity_poly.entity_id
_entity_poly.type
_entity_poly.pdbx_seq_one_letter_code
_entity_poly.pdbx_strand_id
1 'polypeptide(L)'
;MGEIARKSAGSKLMRKKKTSIVPNDSFTEFLLYVTPNGKVKVEIFLRNENIWLTQAKIADLFGVERSVVTKHLQNIFQEGELDKNSTCAKIAQVQAEGQRQVARNVEFYNLDAILSVGYRVNSKQATLFRIWATERLKEYIIKGFTMDDERLKNPNNIFGKDYFEEQLARIRDIRSSERRFYQKITDIYSQCSADYNKNSEETKLFFAAVQNKLHWAISRQTAAEIICSRADSNKQNMGLTSWKNSPKGSIRKSDVSIAKNYLNEEELNILNRIVSLYLDYAELQANNRKIMHMNDWIKKLDSFLRFNEKEILANPGKVGAEIAKSFAEAEFEKYSVIQDRFYESDFDKEIKKLTHEGGKNNTRSA
;
A
#
# COMPACT_ATOMS: atom_id res chain seq x y z
N MET A 1 -71.18 -23.87 12.85
CA MET A 1 -71.20 -25.32 12.76
C MET A 1 -70.30 -25.74 11.61
N GLY A 2 -69.29 -26.45 11.83
CA GLY A 2 -68.43 -27.05 10.81
C GLY A 2 -67.08 -26.38 10.65
N GLU A 3 -66.16 -26.63 11.58
CA GLU A 3 -64.70 -26.42 11.46
C GLU A 3 -64.13 -27.38 10.40
N ILE A 4 -63.41 -26.85 9.48
CA ILE A 4 -62.58 -27.64 8.56
C ILE A 4 -61.13 -27.28 8.82
N ALA A 5 -60.41 -28.21 9.45
CA ALA A 5 -58.99 -28.20 9.69
C ALA A 5 -58.23 -28.30 8.35
N ARG A 6 -57.36 -27.31 8.05
CA ARG A 6 -56.38 -27.39 6.94
C ARG A 6 -54.99 -27.72 7.49
N LYS A 7 -54.54 -28.92 7.19
CA LYS A 7 -53.15 -29.37 7.36
C LYS A 7 -52.23 -28.53 6.46
N SER A 8 -51.29 -27.81 7.04
CA SER A 8 -50.20 -27.16 6.31
C SER A 8 -49.06 -28.15 6.09
N ALA A 9 -48.83 -28.54 4.87
CA ALA A 9 -47.65 -29.29 4.44
C ALA A 9 -46.46 -28.36 4.39
N GLY A 10 -45.46 -28.57 5.24
CA GLY A 10 -44.21 -27.83 5.25
C GLY A 10 -43.34 -28.22 4.06
N SER A 11 -43.25 -27.35 3.09
CA SER A 11 -42.29 -27.41 2.00
C SER A 11 -40.95 -26.90 2.51
N LYS A 12 -39.99 -27.80 2.75
CA LYS A 12 -38.57 -27.49 2.92
C LYS A 12 -38.02 -26.95 1.62
N LEU A 13 -37.98 -25.63 1.48
CA LEU A 13 -37.17 -24.99 0.42
C LEU A 13 -35.69 -25.21 0.75
N MET A 14 -35.04 -26.11 0.03
CA MET A 14 -33.59 -26.17 -0.05
C MET A 14 -33.08 -24.87 -0.66
N ARG A 15 -32.52 -23.99 0.18
CA ARG A 15 -31.71 -22.86 -0.27
C ARG A 15 -30.50 -23.41 -1.05
N LYS A 16 -30.58 -23.44 -2.36
CA LYS A 16 -29.39 -23.53 -3.23
C LYS A 16 -28.47 -22.36 -2.85
N LYS A 17 -27.29 -22.66 -2.28
CA LYS A 17 -26.20 -21.71 -2.16
C LYS A 17 -25.93 -21.15 -3.55
N LYS A 18 -26.32 -19.92 -3.80
CA LYS A 18 -25.80 -19.14 -4.94
C LYS A 18 -24.31 -19.01 -4.68
N THR A 19 -23.51 -19.78 -5.41
CA THR A 19 -22.10 -19.51 -5.61
C THR A 19 -22.03 -18.12 -6.24
N SER A 20 -21.63 -17.14 -5.46
CA SER A 20 -21.33 -15.79 -5.96
C SER A 20 -20.20 -15.96 -6.97
N ILE A 21 -20.53 -15.78 -8.25
CA ILE A 21 -19.54 -15.58 -9.31
C ILE A 21 -18.80 -14.31 -8.91
N VAL A 22 -17.53 -14.45 -8.58
CA VAL A 22 -16.65 -13.30 -8.32
C VAL A 22 -16.56 -12.52 -9.64
N PRO A 23 -16.87 -11.21 -9.68
CA PRO A 23 -17.03 -10.46 -10.93
C PRO A 23 -15.78 -10.30 -11.81
N ASN A 24 -14.65 -10.91 -11.46
CA ASN A 24 -13.34 -10.64 -12.07
C ASN A 24 -12.65 -11.81 -12.80
N ASP A 25 -13.32 -12.95 -12.99
CA ASP A 25 -12.74 -14.02 -13.79
C ASP A 25 -13.10 -13.82 -15.27
N SER A 26 -12.26 -13.14 -16.06
CA SER A 26 -12.54 -12.84 -17.46
C SER A 26 -11.30 -12.96 -18.34
N PHE A 27 -11.50 -13.41 -19.58
CA PHE A 27 -10.49 -13.28 -20.62
C PHE A 27 -10.54 -11.87 -21.20
N THR A 28 -9.38 -11.21 -21.29
CA THR A 28 -9.27 -9.86 -21.84
C THR A 28 -7.95 -9.67 -22.58
N GLU A 29 -7.93 -8.79 -23.55
CA GLU A 29 -6.70 -8.36 -24.20
C GLU A 29 -5.98 -7.37 -23.31
N PHE A 30 -4.73 -7.65 -22.97
CA PHE A 30 -3.91 -6.82 -22.10
C PHE A 30 -2.64 -6.36 -22.80
N LEU A 31 -2.33 -5.07 -22.67
CA LEU A 31 -1.06 -4.51 -23.07
C LEU A 31 0.00 -4.86 -22.02
N LEU A 32 0.82 -5.87 -22.26
CA LEU A 32 1.82 -6.30 -21.31
C LEU A 32 3.00 -5.33 -21.25
N TYR A 33 3.55 -4.96 -22.42
CA TYR A 33 4.63 -3.97 -22.52
C TYR A 33 4.71 -3.36 -23.93
N VAL A 34 5.46 -2.27 -24.04
CA VAL A 34 5.70 -1.58 -25.31
C VAL A 34 7.15 -1.78 -25.70
N THR A 35 7.38 -2.08 -26.98
CA THR A 35 8.71 -2.20 -27.57
C THR A 35 8.89 -1.12 -28.65
N PRO A 36 10.11 -0.83 -29.11
CA PRO A 36 10.33 0.03 -30.28
C PRO A 36 9.57 -0.43 -31.54
N ASN A 37 9.25 -1.71 -31.64
CA ASN A 37 8.53 -2.31 -32.77
C ASN A 37 7.00 -2.31 -32.60
N GLY A 38 6.48 -1.78 -31.49
CA GLY A 38 5.05 -1.69 -31.24
C GLY A 38 4.59 -2.21 -29.88
N LYS A 39 3.27 -2.18 -29.71
CA LYS A 39 2.59 -2.62 -28.49
C LYS A 39 2.43 -4.14 -28.46
N VAL A 40 2.93 -4.80 -27.43
CA VAL A 40 2.77 -6.25 -27.23
C VAL A 40 1.51 -6.49 -26.39
N LYS A 41 0.47 -6.94 -27.05
CA LYS A 41 -0.81 -7.29 -26.44
C LYS A 41 -0.96 -8.80 -26.38
N VAL A 42 -1.50 -9.30 -25.27
CA VAL A 42 -1.74 -10.73 -25.05
C VAL A 42 -3.13 -10.89 -24.47
N GLU A 43 -3.85 -11.91 -24.93
CA GLU A 43 -5.08 -12.33 -24.29
C GLU A 43 -4.75 -13.03 -22.97
N ILE A 44 -5.16 -12.47 -21.87
CA ILE A 44 -4.87 -12.94 -20.53
C ILE A 44 -6.15 -13.39 -19.81
N PHE A 45 -5.99 -14.24 -18.83
CA PHE A 45 -7.02 -14.53 -17.84
C PHE A 45 -6.72 -13.78 -16.56
N LEU A 46 -7.66 -12.92 -16.12
CA LEU A 46 -7.56 -12.15 -14.88
C LEU A 46 -8.21 -12.92 -13.75
N ARG A 47 -7.46 -13.11 -12.65
CA ARG A 47 -7.97 -13.70 -11.42
C ARG A 47 -7.19 -13.19 -10.23
N ASN A 48 -7.89 -12.72 -9.18
CA ASN A 48 -7.30 -12.21 -7.95
C ASN A 48 -6.21 -11.14 -8.20
N GLU A 49 -6.50 -10.16 -9.07
CA GLU A 49 -5.57 -9.09 -9.44
C GLU A 49 -4.24 -9.60 -10.05
N ASN A 50 -4.22 -10.82 -10.57
CA ASN A 50 -3.06 -11.41 -11.19
C ASN A 50 -3.37 -11.84 -12.64
N ILE A 51 -2.33 -11.90 -13.45
CA ILE A 51 -2.36 -12.29 -14.86
C ILE A 51 -2.02 -13.76 -14.95
N TRP A 52 -2.84 -14.51 -15.71
CA TRP A 52 -2.67 -15.93 -15.93
C TRP A 52 -2.64 -16.26 -17.42
N LEU A 53 -1.64 -17.02 -17.85
CA LEU A 53 -1.49 -17.50 -19.22
C LEU A 53 -1.34 -19.02 -19.27
N THR A 54 -1.78 -19.63 -20.37
CA THR A 54 -1.45 -21.02 -20.69
C THR A 54 -0.03 -21.13 -21.24
N GLN A 55 0.56 -22.32 -21.21
CA GLN A 55 1.88 -22.55 -21.83
C GLN A 55 1.92 -22.14 -23.31
N ALA A 56 0.83 -22.37 -24.07
CA ALA A 56 0.75 -21.94 -25.47
C ALA A 56 0.85 -20.41 -25.58
N LYS A 57 0.09 -19.67 -24.77
CA LYS A 57 0.13 -18.19 -24.79
C LYS A 57 1.48 -17.62 -24.32
N ILE A 58 2.16 -18.29 -23.38
CA ILE A 58 3.53 -17.92 -22.97
C ILE A 58 4.50 -18.19 -24.13
N ALA A 59 4.32 -19.29 -24.87
CA ALA A 59 5.14 -19.59 -26.05
C ALA A 59 4.96 -18.54 -27.14
N ASP A 60 3.71 -18.18 -27.45
CA ASP A 60 3.37 -17.11 -28.41
C ASP A 60 3.99 -15.77 -27.98
N LEU A 61 3.86 -15.40 -26.68
CA LEU A 61 4.41 -14.17 -26.12
C LEU A 61 5.91 -14.05 -26.35
N PHE A 62 6.64 -15.12 -26.12
CA PHE A 62 8.11 -15.12 -26.23
C PHE A 62 8.61 -15.64 -27.59
N GLY A 63 7.72 -16.01 -28.52
CA GLY A 63 8.07 -16.46 -29.87
C GLY A 63 8.90 -17.74 -29.89
N VAL A 64 8.48 -18.74 -29.08
CA VAL A 64 9.14 -20.03 -28.97
C VAL A 64 8.14 -21.19 -29.05
N GLU A 65 8.63 -22.40 -29.21
CA GLU A 65 7.83 -23.61 -29.12
C GLU A 65 7.30 -23.86 -27.70
N ARG A 66 6.06 -24.38 -27.58
CA ARG A 66 5.47 -24.77 -26.29
C ARG A 66 6.35 -25.73 -25.48
N SER A 67 7.05 -26.65 -26.19
CA SER A 67 7.99 -27.59 -25.58
C SER A 67 9.12 -26.92 -24.81
N VAL A 68 9.62 -25.78 -25.30
CA VAL A 68 10.63 -24.96 -24.64
C VAL A 68 10.10 -24.37 -23.36
N VAL A 69 8.88 -23.80 -23.38
CA VAL A 69 8.20 -23.28 -22.18
C VAL A 69 8.01 -24.40 -21.14
N THR A 70 7.54 -25.57 -21.57
CA THR A 70 7.36 -26.73 -20.68
C THR A 70 8.66 -27.11 -19.97
N LYS A 71 9.78 -27.17 -20.70
CA LYS A 71 11.11 -27.49 -20.13
C LYS A 71 11.55 -26.44 -19.11
N HIS A 72 11.39 -25.15 -19.40
CA HIS A 72 11.74 -24.09 -18.47
C HIS A 72 10.89 -24.12 -17.21
N LEU A 73 9.58 -24.31 -17.31
CA LEU A 73 8.69 -24.44 -16.16
C LEU A 73 9.06 -25.63 -15.28
N GLN A 74 9.39 -26.77 -15.88
CA GLN A 74 9.85 -27.95 -15.14
C GLN A 74 11.13 -27.64 -14.35
N ASN A 75 12.11 -26.98 -14.98
CA ASN A 75 13.37 -26.62 -14.31
C ASN A 75 13.12 -25.62 -13.17
N ILE A 76 12.29 -24.58 -13.39
CA ILE A 76 11.93 -23.57 -12.38
C ILE A 76 11.36 -24.25 -11.11
N PHE A 77 10.46 -25.22 -11.30
CA PHE A 77 9.86 -25.94 -10.18
C PHE A 77 10.81 -26.95 -9.53
N GLN A 78 11.67 -27.61 -10.31
CA GLN A 78 12.66 -28.55 -9.78
C GLN A 78 13.77 -27.86 -8.99
N GLU A 79 14.21 -26.68 -9.45
CA GLU A 79 15.22 -25.86 -8.77
C GLU A 79 14.67 -25.14 -7.53
N GLY A 80 13.34 -25.18 -7.29
CA GLY A 80 12.69 -24.52 -6.18
C GLY A 80 12.62 -23.00 -6.30
N GLU A 81 12.84 -22.45 -7.50
CA GLU A 81 12.69 -20.99 -7.74
C GLU A 81 11.25 -20.52 -7.48
N LEU A 82 10.28 -21.34 -7.91
CA LEU A 82 8.86 -21.11 -7.65
C LEU A 82 8.17 -22.38 -7.14
N ASP A 83 7.18 -22.19 -6.25
CA ASP A 83 6.28 -23.28 -5.87
C ASP A 83 5.16 -23.47 -6.91
N LYS A 84 5.00 -24.70 -7.40
CA LYS A 84 3.98 -25.01 -8.41
C LYS A 84 2.55 -24.78 -7.92
N ASN A 85 2.27 -25.01 -6.63
CA ASN A 85 0.91 -24.87 -6.09
C ASN A 85 0.44 -23.42 -6.04
N SER A 86 1.36 -22.47 -5.84
CA SER A 86 1.07 -21.04 -5.79
C SER A 86 1.06 -20.38 -7.18
N THR A 87 1.74 -20.97 -8.16
CA THR A 87 1.98 -20.36 -9.49
C THR A 87 1.26 -21.04 -10.64
N CYS A 88 0.67 -22.22 -10.43
CA CYS A 88 -0.09 -22.98 -11.44
C CYS A 88 -1.51 -23.26 -10.94
N ALA A 89 -2.51 -23.00 -11.78
CA ALA A 89 -3.91 -23.30 -11.50
C ALA A 89 -4.56 -24.05 -12.65
N LYS A 90 -5.40 -25.05 -12.33
CA LYS A 90 -6.25 -25.73 -13.33
C LYS A 90 -7.59 -25.01 -13.41
N ILE A 91 -7.89 -24.46 -14.59
CA ILE A 91 -9.11 -23.70 -14.86
C ILE A 91 -9.90 -24.44 -15.92
N ALA A 92 -11.20 -24.67 -15.66
CA ALA A 92 -12.09 -25.28 -16.62
C ALA A 92 -12.39 -24.28 -17.74
N GLN A 93 -11.98 -24.62 -18.97
CA GLN A 93 -12.26 -23.83 -20.16
C GLN A 93 -13.21 -24.63 -21.07
N VAL A 94 -14.31 -23.99 -21.50
CA VAL A 94 -15.24 -24.57 -22.43
C VAL A 94 -14.73 -24.31 -23.85
N GLN A 95 -14.45 -25.38 -24.60
CA GLN A 95 -14.02 -25.31 -26.01
C GLN A 95 -15.10 -25.91 -26.88
N ALA A 96 -15.39 -25.26 -28.02
CA ALA A 96 -16.30 -25.80 -29.02
C ALA A 96 -15.54 -26.80 -29.90
N GLU A 97 -15.91 -28.08 -29.81
CA GLU A 97 -15.41 -29.13 -30.69
C GLU A 97 -16.56 -29.56 -31.65
N GLY A 98 -16.57 -28.96 -32.83
CA GLY A 98 -17.69 -29.12 -33.76
C GLY A 98 -19.00 -28.59 -33.20
N GLN A 99 -20.02 -29.42 -33.04
CA GLN A 99 -21.31 -29.04 -32.44
C GLN A 99 -21.40 -29.24 -30.91
N ARG A 100 -20.32 -29.69 -30.26
CA ARG A 100 -20.31 -29.98 -28.81
C ARG A 100 -19.46 -28.99 -28.06
N GLN A 101 -19.95 -28.55 -26.91
CA GLN A 101 -19.16 -27.78 -25.93
C GLN A 101 -18.52 -28.76 -24.94
N VAL A 102 -17.20 -28.79 -24.90
CA VAL A 102 -16.44 -29.69 -24.01
C VAL A 102 -15.68 -28.83 -22.99
N ALA A 103 -15.92 -29.08 -21.70
CA ALA A 103 -15.15 -28.45 -20.63
C ALA A 103 -13.84 -29.21 -20.42
N ARG A 104 -12.71 -28.55 -20.63
CA ARG A 104 -11.37 -29.09 -20.36
C ARG A 104 -10.68 -28.33 -19.29
N ASN A 105 -10.03 -29.03 -18.35
CA ASN A 105 -9.17 -28.42 -17.36
C ASN A 105 -7.82 -28.06 -18.01
N VAL A 106 -7.57 -26.78 -18.18
CA VAL A 106 -6.33 -26.26 -18.77
C VAL A 106 -5.46 -25.68 -17.63
N GLU A 107 -4.15 -25.94 -17.67
CA GLU A 107 -3.19 -25.35 -16.74
C GLU A 107 -2.86 -23.92 -17.16
N PHE A 108 -3.02 -23.00 -16.22
CA PHE A 108 -2.65 -21.60 -16.32
C PHE A 108 -1.53 -21.30 -15.32
N TYR A 109 -0.64 -20.42 -15.71
CA TYR A 109 0.53 -19.98 -14.97
C TYR A 109 0.41 -18.50 -14.69
N ASN A 110 0.71 -18.08 -13.45
CA ASN A 110 0.59 -16.71 -13.01
C ASN A 110 1.75 -15.83 -13.53
N LEU A 111 1.70 -14.54 -13.20
CA LEU A 111 2.70 -13.57 -13.65
C LEU A 111 4.12 -13.96 -13.23
N ASP A 112 4.33 -14.52 -12.03
CA ASP A 112 5.66 -14.93 -11.56
C ASP A 112 6.27 -16.00 -12.48
N ALA A 113 5.50 -17.01 -12.83
CA ALA A 113 5.93 -18.05 -13.77
C ALA A 113 6.21 -17.50 -15.18
N ILE A 114 5.37 -16.55 -15.66
CA ILE A 114 5.56 -15.88 -16.94
C ILE A 114 6.90 -15.11 -16.96
N LEU A 115 7.17 -14.35 -15.91
CA LEU A 115 8.41 -13.58 -15.77
C LEU A 115 9.64 -14.50 -15.74
N SER A 116 9.62 -15.55 -14.89
CA SER A 116 10.74 -16.51 -14.77
C SER A 116 11.04 -17.18 -16.11
N VAL A 117 10.02 -17.60 -16.88
CA VAL A 117 10.21 -18.15 -18.23
C VAL A 117 10.82 -17.09 -19.16
N GLY A 118 10.35 -15.85 -19.13
CA GLY A 118 10.85 -14.75 -19.97
C GLY A 118 12.33 -14.42 -19.75
N TYR A 119 12.82 -14.62 -18.54
CA TYR A 119 14.26 -14.47 -18.24
C TYR A 119 15.12 -15.64 -18.73
N ARG A 120 14.56 -16.83 -18.86
CA ARG A 120 15.30 -18.08 -19.24
C ARG A 120 15.25 -18.38 -20.74
N VAL A 121 14.21 -17.93 -21.44
CA VAL A 121 14.03 -18.21 -22.89
C VAL A 121 15.00 -17.39 -23.72
N ASN A 122 15.62 -18.05 -24.72
CA ASN A 122 16.49 -17.39 -25.70
C ASN A 122 15.72 -17.12 -27.01
N SER A 123 15.13 -15.92 -27.14
CA SER A 123 14.47 -15.45 -28.35
C SER A 123 14.57 -13.92 -28.48
N LYS A 124 14.25 -13.39 -29.67
CA LYS A 124 14.21 -11.95 -29.89
C LYS A 124 13.15 -11.27 -29.03
N GLN A 125 11.96 -11.88 -28.90
CA GLN A 125 10.86 -11.36 -28.09
C GLN A 125 11.23 -11.37 -26.59
N ALA A 126 11.82 -12.46 -26.08
CA ALA A 126 12.29 -12.53 -24.72
C ALA A 126 13.41 -11.50 -24.44
N THR A 127 14.27 -11.21 -25.41
CA THR A 127 15.28 -10.16 -25.28
C THR A 127 14.63 -8.79 -25.16
N LEU A 128 13.63 -8.45 -25.98
CA LEU A 128 12.90 -7.18 -25.89
C LEU A 128 12.16 -7.07 -24.54
N PHE A 129 11.56 -8.17 -24.08
CA PHE A 129 10.96 -8.21 -22.75
C PHE A 129 11.96 -7.91 -21.64
N ARG A 130 13.15 -8.54 -21.65
CA ARG A 130 14.20 -8.27 -20.64
C ARG A 130 14.71 -6.85 -20.68
N ILE A 131 14.86 -6.23 -21.86
CA ILE A 131 15.22 -4.82 -22.00
C ILE A 131 14.18 -3.95 -21.31
N TRP A 132 12.90 -4.12 -21.64
CA TRP A 132 11.81 -3.40 -20.99
C TRP A 132 11.78 -3.58 -19.47
N ALA A 133 11.87 -4.82 -18.99
CA ALA A 133 11.87 -5.12 -17.55
C ALA A 133 13.07 -4.48 -16.84
N THR A 134 14.25 -4.51 -17.46
CA THR A 134 15.47 -3.88 -16.94
C THR A 134 15.31 -2.36 -16.84
N GLU A 135 14.69 -1.72 -17.83
CA GLU A 135 14.40 -0.29 -17.77
C GLU A 135 13.46 0.06 -16.62
N ARG A 136 12.40 -0.71 -16.39
CA ARG A 136 11.48 -0.50 -15.26
C ARG A 136 12.16 -0.69 -13.93
N LEU A 137 12.97 -1.75 -13.76
CA LEU A 137 13.75 -1.98 -12.55
C LEU A 137 14.80 -0.88 -12.31
N LYS A 138 15.49 -0.46 -13.36
CA LYS A 138 16.47 0.64 -13.28
C LYS A 138 15.79 1.95 -12.85
N GLU A 139 14.64 2.27 -13.42
CA GLU A 139 13.86 3.44 -13.04
C GLU A 139 13.45 3.38 -11.56
N TYR A 140 12.94 2.24 -11.11
CA TYR A 140 12.56 2.03 -9.72
C TYR A 140 13.75 2.14 -8.76
N ILE A 141 14.89 1.53 -9.07
CA ILE A 141 16.10 1.59 -8.23
C ILE A 141 16.65 3.02 -8.11
N ILE A 142 16.63 3.78 -9.20
CA ILE A 142 17.18 5.15 -9.22
C ILE A 142 16.19 6.14 -8.60
N LYS A 143 14.91 6.09 -8.98
CA LYS A 143 13.90 7.09 -8.59
C LYS A 143 13.10 6.70 -7.35
N GLY A 144 13.02 5.41 -7.01
CA GLY A 144 12.17 4.84 -5.97
C GLY A 144 10.72 4.59 -6.41
N PHE A 145 10.40 4.82 -7.69
CA PHE A 145 9.09 4.52 -8.29
C PHE A 145 9.20 4.27 -9.80
N THR A 146 8.18 3.64 -10.36
CA THR A 146 7.94 3.57 -11.81
C THR A 146 6.43 3.73 -12.02
N MET A 147 6.02 4.44 -13.10
CA MET A 147 4.62 4.76 -13.36
C MET A 147 4.27 4.50 -14.83
N ASP A 148 3.05 4.07 -15.05
CA ASP A 148 2.41 4.00 -16.36
C ASP A 148 1.33 5.09 -16.44
N ASP A 149 1.72 6.28 -16.89
CA ASP A 149 0.86 7.46 -16.93
C ASP A 149 -0.39 7.24 -17.78
N GLU A 150 -0.26 6.54 -18.91
CA GLU A 150 -1.39 6.26 -19.80
C GLU A 150 -2.42 5.36 -19.14
N ARG A 151 -1.96 4.37 -18.38
CA ARG A 151 -2.85 3.47 -17.64
C ARG A 151 -3.51 4.18 -16.48
N LEU A 152 -2.79 5.04 -15.75
CA LEU A 152 -3.33 5.81 -14.61
C LEU A 152 -4.34 6.86 -15.04
N LYS A 153 -4.22 7.42 -16.25
CA LYS A 153 -5.21 8.35 -16.80
C LYS A 153 -6.51 7.67 -17.25
N ASN A 154 -6.51 6.35 -17.41
CA ASN A 154 -7.68 5.60 -17.89
C ASN A 154 -8.49 5.08 -16.69
N PRO A 155 -9.71 5.61 -16.42
CA PRO A 155 -10.55 5.16 -15.32
C PRO A 155 -11.09 3.74 -15.53
N ASN A 156 -11.15 3.25 -16.77
CA ASN A 156 -11.61 1.90 -17.11
C ASN A 156 -10.46 0.89 -16.97
N ASN A 157 -9.98 0.71 -15.74
CA ASN A 157 -8.94 -0.27 -15.46
C ASN A 157 -9.53 -1.68 -15.46
N ILE A 158 -8.88 -2.60 -16.20
CA ILE A 158 -9.29 -4.01 -16.29
C ILE A 158 -9.25 -4.74 -14.92
N PHE A 159 -8.50 -4.24 -13.96
CA PHE A 159 -8.44 -4.78 -12.61
C PHE A 159 -9.58 -4.28 -11.69
N GLY A 160 -10.46 -3.40 -12.18
CA GLY A 160 -11.64 -2.91 -11.45
C GLY A 160 -11.34 -2.01 -10.25
N LYS A 161 -10.10 -1.55 -10.08
CA LYS A 161 -9.68 -0.62 -9.03
C LYS A 161 -9.10 0.65 -9.62
N ASP A 162 -9.39 1.78 -9.01
CA ASP A 162 -8.78 3.06 -9.32
C ASP A 162 -7.43 3.20 -8.61
N TYR A 163 -6.38 2.71 -9.25
CA TYR A 163 -5.00 2.83 -8.74
C TYR A 163 -4.48 4.27 -8.73
N PHE A 164 -5.13 5.20 -9.45
CA PHE A 164 -4.78 6.61 -9.40
C PHE A 164 -5.06 7.20 -8.01
N GLU A 165 -6.22 6.89 -7.42
CA GLU A 165 -6.52 7.33 -6.03
C GLU A 165 -5.56 6.69 -5.01
N GLU A 166 -5.17 5.43 -5.18
CA GLU A 166 -4.15 4.80 -4.34
C GLU A 166 -2.81 5.54 -4.45
N GLN A 167 -2.38 5.87 -5.66
CA GLN A 167 -1.15 6.61 -5.89
C GLN A 167 -1.20 8.02 -5.28
N LEU A 168 -2.33 8.72 -5.42
CA LEU A 168 -2.53 10.02 -4.79
C LEU A 168 -2.46 9.94 -3.26
N ALA A 169 -3.05 8.91 -2.66
CA ALA A 169 -2.98 8.71 -1.22
C ALA A 169 -1.53 8.50 -0.74
N ARG A 170 -0.74 7.70 -1.46
CA ARG A 170 0.70 7.51 -1.17
C ARG A 170 1.49 8.80 -1.31
N ILE A 171 1.27 9.59 -2.37
CA ILE A 171 1.94 10.88 -2.57
C ILE A 171 1.59 11.84 -1.43
N ARG A 172 0.31 11.93 -1.03
CA ARG A 172 -0.13 12.76 0.09
C ARG A 172 0.54 12.34 1.40
N ASP A 173 0.64 11.05 1.67
CA ASP A 173 1.32 10.54 2.87
C ASP A 173 2.82 10.87 2.88
N ILE A 174 3.51 10.70 1.74
CA ILE A 174 4.93 11.08 1.61
C ILE A 174 5.12 12.59 1.84
N ARG A 175 4.27 13.44 1.24
CA ARG A 175 4.34 14.91 1.41
C ARG A 175 4.06 15.36 2.82
N SER A 176 3.15 14.70 3.52
CA SER A 176 2.77 15.01 4.90
C SER A 176 3.67 14.37 5.95
N SER A 177 4.68 13.57 5.55
CA SER A 177 5.70 13.11 6.48
C SER A 177 6.44 14.30 7.09
N GLU A 178 6.67 14.28 8.42
CA GLU A 178 7.26 15.43 9.13
C GLU A 178 8.50 15.99 8.42
N ARG A 179 9.45 15.12 8.10
CA ARG A 179 10.69 15.52 7.43
C ARG A 179 10.45 16.23 6.10
N ARG A 180 9.58 15.71 5.24
CA ARG A 180 9.29 16.30 3.92
C ARG A 180 8.50 17.58 4.04
N PHE A 181 7.55 17.62 4.94
CA PHE A 181 6.78 18.82 5.23
C PHE A 181 7.69 19.97 5.71
N TYR A 182 8.55 19.71 6.70
CA TYR A 182 9.51 20.71 7.19
C TYR A 182 10.50 21.17 6.10
N GLN A 183 11.06 20.25 5.33
CA GLN A 183 11.95 20.62 4.23
C GLN A 183 11.25 21.55 3.24
N LYS A 184 10.06 21.20 2.80
CA LYS A 184 9.34 21.97 1.79
C LYS A 184 8.90 23.33 2.29
N ILE A 185 8.38 23.41 3.51
CA ILE A 185 8.03 24.69 4.15
C ILE A 185 9.27 25.57 4.34
N THR A 186 10.38 24.98 4.78
CA THR A 186 11.65 25.68 4.93
C THR A 186 12.14 26.27 3.60
N ASP A 187 12.07 25.49 2.53
CA ASP A 187 12.44 25.93 1.18
C ASP A 187 11.56 27.10 0.70
N ILE A 188 10.24 26.99 0.90
CA ILE A 188 9.29 28.06 0.54
C ILE A 188 9.61 29.34 1.33
N TYR A 189 9.81 29.23 2.66
CA TYR A 189 10.04 30.39 3.49
C TYR A 189 11.40 31.04 3.24
N SER A 190 12.45 30.26 2.96
CA SER A 190 13.76 30.79 2.60
C SER A 190 13.73 31.60 1.28
N GLN A 191 12.78 31.28 0.38
CA GLN A 191 12.64 31.96 -0.91
C GLN A 191 11.83 33.26 -0.82
N CYS A 192 10.89 33.38 0.11
CA CYS A 192 9.93 34.48 0.11
C CYS A 192 9.72 35.18 1.45
N SER A 193 10.36 34.75 2.54
CA SER A 193 10.23 35.41 3.84
C SER A 193 11.44 36.26 4.17
N ALA A 194 11.19 37.55 4.41
CA ALA A 194 12.25 38.55 4.65
C ALA A 194 12.95 38.34 6.01
N ASP A 195 12.25 37.79 6.99
CA ASP A 195 12.68 37.56 8.37
C ASP A 195 13.00 36.10 8.68
N TYR A 196 13.08 35.24 7.66
CA TYR A 196 13.40 33.84 7.86
C TYR A 196 14.85 33.62 8.27
N ASN A 197 15.05 33.02 9.43
CA ASN A 197 16.35 32.54 9.90
C ASN A 197 16.21 31.14 10.46
N LYS A 198 16.83 30.16 9.78
CA LYS A 198 16.74 28.73 10.12
C LYS A 198 17.08 28.40 11.56
N ASN A 199 17.97 29.16 12.18
CA ASN A 199 18.48 28.87 13.53
C ASN A 199 17.81 29.72 14.61
N SER A 200 16.90 30.62 14.26
CA SER A 200 16.25 31.48 15.26
C SER A 200 15.21 30.72 16.09
N GLU A 201 15.00 31.16 17.31
CA GLU A 201 13.96 30.59 18.19
C GLU A 201 12.55 30.89 17.64
N GLU A 202 12.36 32.05 17.03
CA GLU A 202 11.11 32.46 16.40
C GLU A 202 10.72 31.47 15.28
N THR A 203 11.68 30.99 14.51
CA THR A 203 11.43 29.98 13.45
C THR A 203 11.00 28.64 14.04
N LYS A 204 11.61 28.19 15.12
CA LYS A 204 11.21 26.96 15.82
C LYS A 204 9.79 27.07 16.40
N LEU A 205 9.50 28.19 17.08
CA LEU A 205 8.16 28.45 17.62
C LEU A 205 7.10 28.51 16.53
N PHE A 206 7.45 29.11 15.38
CA PHE A 206 6.57 29.15 14.23
C PHE A 206 6.23 27.73 13.72
N PHE A 207 7.21 26.86 13.54
CA PHE A 207 6.94 25.49 13.10
C PHE A 207 6.11 24.70 14.10
N ALA A 208 6.36 24.86 15.38
CA ALA A 208 5.54 24.26 16.44
C ALA A 208 4.08 24.76 16.38
N ALA A 209 3.88 26.06 16.14
CA ALA A 209 2.55 26.64 15.98
C ALA A 209 1.83 26.09 14.75
N VAL A 210 2.50 25.99 13.60
CA VAL A 210 1.95 25.41 12.38
C VAL A 210 1.51 23.96 12.61
N GLN A 211 2.38 23.15 13.21
CA GLN A 211 2.08 21.76 13.52
C GLN A 211 0.87 21.62 14.44
N ASN A 212 0.85 22.38 15.53
CA ASN A 212 -0.26 22.36 16.49
C ASN A 212 -1.58 22.81 15.87
N LYS A 213 -1.58 23.84 15.01
CA LYS A 213 -2.78 24.31 14.29
C LYS A 213 -3.32 23.24 13.34
N LEU A 214 -2.45 22.50 12.64
CA LEU A 214 -2.83 21.42 11.76
C LEU A 214 -3.44 20.24 12.54
N HIS A 215 -2.82 19.81 13.64
CA HIS A 215 -3.39 18.78 14.50
C HIS A 215 -4.72 19.19 15.12
N TRP A 216 -4.81 20.41 15.62
CA TRP A 216 -6.05 20.95 16.19
C TRP A 216 -7.20 20.96 15.19
N ALA A 217 -6.92 21.36 13.96
CA ALA A 217 -7.92 21.41 12.88
C ALA A 217 -8.57 20.05 12.56
N ILE A 218 -7.95 18.95 13.03
CA ILE A 218 -8.37 17.59 12.72
C ILE A 218 -8.94 16.89 13.95
N SER A 219 -8.21 16.93 15.07
CA SER A 219 -8.51 16.15 16.27
C SER A 219 -8.99 16.98 17.47
N ARG A 220 -9.02 18.33 17.37
CA ARG A 220 -9.27 19.26 18.49
C ARG A 220 -8.24 19.11 19.62
N GLN A 221 -7.07 18.61 19.30
CA GLN A 221 -5.96 18.43 20.22
C GLN A 221 -4.68 18.93 19.56
N THR A 222 -3.79 19.52 20.35
CA THR A 222 -2.42 19.81 19.92
C THR A 222 -1.61 18.52 19.81
N ALA A 223 -0.45 18.55 19.17
CA ALA A 223 0.44 17.39 19.08
C ALA A 223 0.76 16.78 20.46
N ALA A 224 1.06 17.62 21.46
CA ALA A 224 1.34 17.19 22.80
C ALA A 224 0.12 16.55 23.50
N GLU A 225 -1.07 17.13 23.31
CA GLU A 225 -2.31 16.60 23.87
C GLU A 225 -2.71 15.25 23.25
N ILE A 226 -2.49 15.05 21.94
CA ILE A 226 -2.70 13.76 21.26
C ILE A 226 -1.82 12.70 21.91
N ILE A 227 -0.52 12.98 22.07
CA ILE A 227 0.42 12.04 22.67
C ILE A 227 -0.02 11.66 24.08
N CYS A 228 -0.27 12.64 24.94
CA CYS A 228 -0.64 12.39 26.34
C CYS A 228 -1.99 11.65 26.49
N SER A 229 -2.93 11.86 25.57
CA SER A 229 -4.26 11.23 25.66
C SER A 229 -4.29 9.81 25.09
N ARG A 230 -3.37 9.48 24.18
CA ARG A 230 -3.42 8.23 23.41
C ARG A 230 -2.30 7.24 23.75
N ALA A 231 -1.13 7.71 24.18
CA ALA A 231 -0.03 6.85 24.61
C ALA A 231 -0.41 6.11 25.90
N ASP A 232 -0.40 4.78 25.85
CA ASP A 232 -0.80 3.91 26.95
C ASP A 232 -0.14 2.54 26.77
N SER A 233 0.77 2.20 27.67
CA SER A 233 1.51 0.93 27.65
C SER A 233 0.63 -0.33 27.70
N ASN A 234 -0.62 -0.21 28.17
CA ASN A 234 -1.56 -1.32 28.24
C ASN A 234 -2.34 -1.54 26.94
N LYS A 235 -2.30 -0.58 26.02
CA LYS A 235 -2.96 -0.71 24.72
C LYS A 235 -2.09 -1.47 23.74
N GLN A 236 -2.76 -2.11 22.77
CA GLN A 236 -2.07 -2.70 21.63
C GLN A 236 -1.21 -1.64 20.94
N ASN A 237 0.05 -1.99 20.65
CA ASN A 237 1.03 -1.09 20.06
C ASN A 237 1.19 0.24 20.85
N MET A 238 0.98 0.22 22.16
CA MET A 238 1.05 1.42 23.00
C MET A 238 0.09 2.55 22.55
N GLY A 239 -0.97 2.24 21.83
CA GLY A 239 -1.90 3.18 21.22
C GLY A 239 -1.45 3.80 19.91
N LEU A 240 -0.29 3.42 19.37
CA LEU A 240 0.15 3.84 18.04
C LEU A 240 -0.62 3.10 16.95
N THR A 241 -0.97 3.82 15.91
CA THR A 241 -1.59 3.29 14.69
C THR A 241 -0.54 3.04 13.60
N SER A 242 0.57 3.78 13.65
CA SER A 242 1.71 3.62 12.74
C SER A 242 3.05 3.90 13.45
N TRP A 243 4.15 3.34 12.94
CA TRP A 243 5.52 3.59 13.36
C TRP A 243 6.48 3.24 12.21
N LYS A 244 7.76 3.58 12.33
CA LYS A 244 8.74 3.48 11.23
C LYS A 244 8.76 2.13 10.52
N ASN A 245 8.58 1.03 11.24
CA ASN A 245 8.64 -0.33 10.70
C ASN A 245 7.27 -1.06 10.78
N SER A 246 6.17 -0.31 10.90
CA SER A 246 4.80 -0.85 10.93
C SER A 246 4.49 -1.64 9.66
N PRO A 247 3.67 -2.70 9.74
CA PRO A 247 3.08 -3.30 10.94
C PRO A 247 3.95 -4.38 11.61
N LYS A 248 5.02 -4.85 10.98
CA LYS A 248 5.77 -6.04 11.41
C LYS A 248 6.96 -5.75 12.33
N GLY A 249 7.50 -4.55 12.29
CA GLY A 249 8.68 -4.17 13.07
C GLY A 249 8.35 -3.64 14.46
N SER A 250 9.31 -3.71 15.38
CA SER A 250 9.18 -3.22 16.75
C SER A 250 9.04 -1.69 16.79
N ILE A 251 8.22 -1.19 17.72
CA ILE A 251 8.11 0.22 18.05
C ILE A 251 9.42 0.68 18.70
N ARG A 252 9.89 1.86 18.35
CA ARG A 252 11.12 2.46 18.87
C ARG A 252 10.80 3.69 19.72
N LYS A 253 11.71 4.04 20.61
CA LYS A 253 11.62 5.25 21.44
C LYS A 253 11.42 6.54 20.60
N SER A 254 11.99 6.59 19.41
CA SER A 254 11.78 7.70 18.47
C SER A 254 10.37 7.80 17.89
N ASP A 255 9.61 6.71 17.88
CA ASP A 255 8.28 6.67 17.25
C ASP A 255 7.20 7.24 18.19
N VAL A 256 7.40 7.09 19.52
CA VAL A 256 6.38 7.41 20.53
C VAL A 256 6.22 8.90 20.80
N SER A 257 7.17 9.72 20.37
CA SER A 257 7.10 11.18 20.50
C SER A 257 6.48 11.88 19.27
N ILE A 258 6.01 11.13 18.28
CA ILE A 258 5.43 11.65 17.04
C ILE A 258 3.91 11.57 17.12
N ALA A 259 3.23 12.72 17.25
CA ALA A 259 1.77 12.78 17.39
C ALA A 259 1.02 12.13 16.21
N LYS A 260 1.55 12.27 14.98
CA LYS A 260 0.98 11.65 13.77
C LYS A 260 0.81 10.14 13.90
N ASN A 261 1.69 9.48 14.65
CA ASN A 261 1.67 8.03 14.84
C ASN A 261 0.50 7.52 15.68
N TYR A 262 -0.20 8.41 16.39
CA TYR A 262 -1.38 8.10 17.20
C TYR A 262 -2.71 8.46 16.51
N LEU A 263 -2.69 9.01 15.30
CA LEU A 263 -3.89 9.37 14.57
C LEU A 263 -4.54 8.12 14.00
N ASN A 264 -5.87 8.04 14.06
CA ASN A 264 -6.61 7.00 13.36
C ASN A 264 -6.57 7.23 11.84
N GLU A 265 -7.03 6.25 11.06
CA GLU A 265 -6.96 6.29 9.59
C GLU A 265 -7.72 7.50 9.00
N GLU A 266 -8.89 7.85 9.55
CA GLU A 266 -9.68 8.98 9.09
C GLU A 266 -8.96 10.31 9.39
N GLU A 267 -8.49 10.49 10.62
CA GLU A 267 -7.72 11.68 11.03
C GLU A 267 -6.45 11.83 10.17
N LEU A 268 -5.75 10.72 9.92
CA LEU A 268 -4.54 10.71 9.10
C LEU A 268 -4.83 11.11 7.66
N ASN A 269 -5.90 10.59 7.07
CA ASN A 269 -6.33 10.94 5.72
C ASN A 269 -6.67 12.42 5.60
N ILE A 270 -7.39 12.98 6.57
CA ILE A 270 -7.73 14.40 6.61
C ILE A 270 -6.44 15.25 6.76
N LEU A 271 -5.53 14.86 7.67
CA LEU A 271 -4.24 15.54 7.85
C LEU A 271 -3.45 15.58 6.55
N ASN A 272 -3.30 14.43 5.91
CA ASN A 272 -2.53 14.30 4.67
C ASN A 272 -3.10 15.18 3.55
N ARG A 273 -4.43 15.28 3.44
CA ARG A 273 -5.10 16.16 2.47
C ARG A 273 -4.88 17.64 2.79
N ILE A 274 -5.09 18.06 4.02
CA ILE A 274 -4.91 19.46 4.46
C ILE A 274 -3.47 19.90 4.30
N VAL A 275 -2.51 19.08 4.71
CA VAL A 275 -1.07 19.37 4.54
C VAL A 275 -0.71 19.53 3.07
N SER A 276 -1.19 18.63 2.20
CA SER A 276 -0.90 18.73 0.75
C SER A 276 -1.49 20.00 0.14
N LEU A 277 -2.74 20.34 0.46
CA LEU A 277 -3.40 21.56 0.00
C LEU A 277 -2.69 22.82 0.52
N TYR A 278 -2.24 22.82 1.77
CA TYR A 278 -1.51 23.94 2.34
C TYR A 278 -0.15 24.13 1.68
N LEU A 279 0.58 23.05 1.38
CA LEU A 279 1.84 23.12 0.66
C LEU A 279 1.67 23.69 -0.75
N ASP A 280 0.64 23.24 -1.48
CA ASP A 280 0.33 23.77 -2.83
C ASP A 280 -0.04 25.27 -2.77
N TYR A 281 -0.84 25.65 -1.77
CA TYR A 281 -1.16 27.05 -1.53
C TYR A 281 0.08 27.89 -1.19
N ALA A 282 0.96 27.39 -0.33
CA ALA A 282 2.19 28.08 0.06
C ALA A 282 3.16 28.24 -1.13
N GLU A 283 3.32 27.21 -1.96
CA GLU A 283 4.11 27.30 -3.21
C GLU A 283 3.54 28.35 -4.16
N LEU A 284 2.21 28.40 -4.32
CA LEU A 284 1.57 29.41 -5.16
C LEU A 284 1.85 30.83 -4.65
N GLN A 285 1.82 31.05 -3.33
CA GLN A 285 2.13 32.34 -2.74
C GLN A 285 3.62 32.72 -2.95
N ALA A 286 4.54 31.76 -2.82
CA ALA A 286 5.96 31.96 -3.10
C ALA A 286 6.22 32.35 -4.56
N ASN A 287 5.58 31.64 -5.49
CA ASN A 287 5.68 31.90 -6.93
C ASN A 287 5.17 33.31 -7.33
N ASN A 288 4.24 33.87 -6.57
CA ASN A 288 3.74 35.23 -6.76
C ASN A 288 4.78 36.31 -6.36
N ARG A 289 5.95 35.92 -5.85
CA ARG A 289 7.07 36.79 -5.44
C ARG A 289 6.68 37.89 -4.46
N LYS A 290 5.66 37.67 -3.63
CA LYS A 290 5.31 38.58 -2.54
C LYS A 290 6.27 38.37 -1.39
N ILE A 291 6.96 39.43 -0.98
CA ILE A 291 7.75 39.40 0.24
C ILE A 291 6.78 39.28 1.41
N MET A 292 6.98 38.27 2.25
CA MET A 292 6.16 37.97 3.41
C MET A 292 7.03 37.90 4.67
N HIS A 293 6.43 38.08 5.83
CA HIS A 293 7.04 37.79 7.13
C HIS A 293 6.52 36.48 7.71
N MET A 294 7.27 35.88 8.62
CA MET A 294 6.86 34.60 9.25
C MET A 294 5.47 34.69 9.89
N ASN A 295 5.14 35.85 10.50
CA ASN A 295 3.82 36.07 11.09
C ASN A 295 2.69 36.14 10.05
N ASP A 296 2.98 36.57 8.82
CA ASP A 296 1.97 36.58 7.75
C ASP A 296 1.61 35.17 7.31
N TRP A 297 2.56 34.24 7.38
CA TRP A 297 2.33 32.83 7.10
C TRP A 297 1.37 32.20 8.13
N ILE A 298 1.47 32.57 9.42
CA ILE A 298 0.50 32.13 10.44
C ILE A 298 -0.90 32.63 10.09
N LYS A 299 -1.05 33.92 9.74
CA LYS A 299 -2.33 34.50 9.36
C LYS A 299 -2.89 33.84 8.10
N LYS A 300 -2.03 33.51 7.12
CA LYS A 300 -2.41 32.79 5.91
C LYS A 300 -2.86 31.36 6.20
N LEU A 301 -2.17 30.66 7.10
CA LEU A 301 -2.60 29.34 7.56
C LEU A 301 -3.98 29.40 8.25
N ASP A 302 -4.20 30.36 9.11
CA ASP A 302 -5.50 30.55 9.78
C ASP A 302 -6.62 30.82 8.77
N SER A 303 -6.36 31.68 7.78
CA SER A 303 -7.31 31.97 6.72
C SER A 303 -7.57 30.72 5.84
N PHE A 304 -6.54 29.96 5.53
CA PHE A 304 -6.64 28.71 4.80
C PHE A 304 -7.46 27.65 5.56
N LEU A 305 -7.22 27.50 6.86
CA LEU A 305 -7.97 26.57 7.69
C LEU A 305 -9.44 26.97 7.81
N ARG A 306 -9.75 28.28 7.98
CA ARG A 306 -11.13 28.80 7.98
C ARG A 306 -11.83 28.53 6.65
N PHE A 307 -11.15 28.78 5.55
CA PHE A 307 -11.69 28.50 4.21
C PHE A 307 -12.06 27.02 4.03
N ASN A 308 -11.29 26.12 4.66
CA ASN A 308 -11.57 24.68 4.67
C ASN A 308 -12.49 24.24 5.84
N GLU A 309 -13.25 25.18 6.43
CA GLU A 309 -14.22 24.93 7.51
C GLU A 309 -13.60 24.24 8.75
N LYS A 310 -12.32 24.52 9.02
CA LYS A 310 -11.61 23.99 10.18
C LYS A 310 -11.54 25.02 11.28
N GLU A 311 -11.68 24.57 12.53
CA GLU A 311 -11.48 25.43 13.69
C GLU A 311 -10.01 25.72 13.92
N ILE A 312 -9.75 26.93 14.42
CA ILE A 312 -8.41 27.43 14.63
C ILE A 312 -8.05 27.32 16.10
N LEU A 313 -6.84 26.85 16.35
CA LEU A 313 -6.23 26.88 17.67
C LEU A 313 -5.95 28.35 18.07
N ALA A 314 -6.63 28.81 19.10
CA ALA A 314 -6.50 30.17 19.62
C ALA A 314 -5.45 30.31 20.73
N ASN A 315 -5.02 29.20 21.34
CA ASN A 315 -4.07 29.19 22.48
C ASN A 315 -2.97 28.12 22.21
N PRO A 316 -1.86 28.14 22.97
CA PRO A 316 -0.75 27.20 22.75
C PRO A 316 -1.04 25.73 23.13
N GLY A 317 -2.24 25.41 23.61
CA GLY A 317 -2.58 24.11 24.17
C GLY A 317 -2.35 24.01 25.67
N LYS A 318 -2.83 22.92 26.28
CA LYS A 318 -2.78 22.68 27.73
C LYS A 318 -1.54 21.91 28.17
N VAL A 319 -0.87 21.24 27.22
CA VAL A 319 0.27 20.37 27.51
C VAL A 319 1.50 20.82 26.72
N GLY A 320 2.63 20.96 27.44
CA GLY A 320 3.92 21.27 26.82
C GLY A 320 4.52 20.07 26.07
N ALA A 321 5.26 20.33 25.00
CA ALA A 321 5.88 19.29 24.17
C ALA A 321 6.85 18.38 24.95
N GLU A 322 7.66 18.96 25.83
CA GLU A 322 8.61 18.21 26.69
C GLU A 322 7.89 17.27 27.68
N ILE A 323 6.75 17.73 28.23
CA ILE A 323 5.93 16.91 29.13
C ILE A 323 5.35 15.72 28.37
N ALA A 324 4.80 15.96 27.20
CA ALA A 324 4.25 14.91 26.35
C ALA A 324 5.30 13.88 25.92
N LYS A 325 6.49 14.36 25.55
CA LYS A 325 7.61 13.49 25.19
C LYS A 325 8.05 12.62 26.37
N SER A 326 8.29 13.23 27.53
CA SER A 326 8.69 12.48 28.73
C SER A 326 7.63 11.46 29.15
N PHE A 327 6.34 11.81 29.04
CA PHE A 327 5.24 10.90 29.31
C PHE A 327 5.25 9.70 28.34
N ALA A 328 5.34 9.96 27.03
CA ALA A 328 5.36 8.89 26.03
C ALA A 328 6.59 7.97 26.18
N GLU A 329 7.75 8.53 26.51
CA GLU A 329 8.96 7.75 26.77
C GLU A 329 8.82 6.86 28.01
N ALA A 330 8.20 7.37 29.09
CA ALA A 330 7.93 6.58 30.29
C ALA A 330 6.92 5.43 30.01
N GLU A 331 5.89 5.68 29.21
CA GLU A 331 4.97 4.63 28.77
C GLU A 331 5.67 3.61 27.87
N PHE A 332 6.59 4.06 27.00
CA PHE A 332 7.37 3.17 26.16
C PHE A 332 8.31 2.26 26.97
N GLU A 333 8.92 2.74 28.04
CA GLU A 333 9.77 1.92 28.92
C GLU A 333 9.00 0.76 29.54
N LYS A 334 7.73 0.98 29.90
CA LYS A 334 6.84 -0.10 30.38
C LYS A 334 6.46 -1.05 29.23
N TYR A 335 6.13 -0.50 28.06
CA TYR A 335 5.70 -1.28 26.90
C TYR A 335 6.85 -2.10 26.30
N SER A 336 8.08 -1.61 26.29
CA SER A 336 9.23 -2.31 25.73
C SER A 336 9.46 -3.66 26.39
N VAL A 337 9.24 -3.78 27.69
CA VAL A 337 9.32 -5.06 28.42
C VAL A 337 8.30 -6.06 27.92
N ILE A 338 7.10 -5.59 27.55
CA ILE A 338 6.04 -6.42 26.98
C ILE A 338 6.41 -6.82 25.54
N GLN A 339 6.86 -5.87 24.73
CA GLN A 339 7.28 -6.07 23.36
C GLN A 339 8.41 -7.09 23.25
N ASP A 340 9.42 -7.01 24.11
CA ASP A 340 10.58 -7.90 24.11
C ASP A 340 10.20 -9.35 24.49
N ARG A 341 9.17 -9.54 25.31
CA ARG A 341 8.64 -10.89 25.63
C ARG A 341 7.98 -11.57 24.45
N PHE A 342 7.42 -10.81 23.53
CA PHE A 342 6.77 -11.33 22.30
C PHE A 342 7.72 -11.33 21.09
N TYR A 343 8.94 -10.83 21.26
CA TYR A 343 9.92 -10.83 20.19
C TYR A 343 10.47 -12.23 19.96
N GLU A 344 10.12 -12.81 18.81
CA GLU A 344 10.76 -14.01 18.29
C GLU A 344 11.78 -13.59 17.24
N SER A 345 13.04 -13.94 17.47
CA SER A 345 14.08 -13.74 16.47
C SER A 345 13.79 -14.58 15.21
N ASP A 346 14.33 -14.18 14.06
CA ASP A 346 14.20 -14.99 12.85
C ASP A 346 14.86 -16.37 13.01
N PHE A 347 15.86 -16.46 13.87
CA PHE A 347 16.48 -17.72 14.29
C PHE A 347 15.51 -18.63 15.06
N ASP A 348 14.76 -18.08 16.02
CA ASP A 348 13.76 -18.85 16.79
C ASP A 348 12.62 -19.35 15.88
N LYS A 349 12.19 -18.53 14.92
CA LYS A 349 11.19 -18.92 13.93
C LYS A 349 11.68 -20.06 13.04
N GLU A 350 12.96 -20.04 12.65
CA GLU A 350 13.56 -21.06 11.81
C GLU A 350 13.76 -22.37 12.59
N ILE A 351 14.21 -22.31 13.85
CA ILE A 351 14.26 -23.49 14.73
C ILE A 351 12.87 -24.11 14.92
N LYS A 352 11.84 -23.30 15.15
CA LYS A 352 10.47 -23.81 15.28
C LYS A 352 9.97 -24.51 14.01
N LYS A 353 10.31 -24.01 12.82
CA LYS A 353 9.99 -24.68 11.55
C LYS A 353 10.70 -26.03 11.45
N LEU A 354 12.00 -26.07 11.71
CA LEU A 354 12.80 -27.29 11.66
C LEU A 354 12.32 -28.36 12.66
N THR A 355 11.91 -27.96 13.87
CA THR A 355 11.35 -28.86 14.87
C THR A 355 9.96 -29.37 14.50
N HIS A 356 9.13 -28.55 13.83
CA HIS A 356 7.84 -29.00 13.32
C HIS A 356 7.93 -29.94 12.11
N GLU A 357 8.94 -29.79 11.27
CA GLU A 357 9.18 -30.67 10.13
C GLU A 357 9.84 -32.00 10.57
N GLY A 358 10.73 -31.97 11.56
CA GLY A 358 11.33 -33.17 12.16
C GLY A 358 10.32 -34.08 12.86
N GLY A 359 9.26 -33.52 13.44
CA GLY A 359 8.17 -34.29 14.09
C GLY A 359 7.25 -35.03 13.12
N LYS A 360 7.16 -34.61 11.86
CA LYS A 360 6.32 -35.27 10.84
C LYS A 360 7.00 -36.48 10.16
N ASN A 361 8.30 -36.58 10.24
CA ASN A 361 9.05 -37.70 9.64
C ASN A 361 9.17 -38.93 10.53
N ASN A 362 8.88 -38.81 11.85
CA ASN A 362 8.98 -39.94 12.78
C ASN A 362 7.68 -40.75 12.97
N THR A 363 6.59 -40.42 12.28
CA THR A 363 5.31 -41.16 12.36
C THR A 363 5.03 -42.00 11.11
N ARG A 364 6.03 -42.21 10.22
CA ARG A 364 5.88 -43.08 9.03
C ARG A 364 6.73 -44.36 9.03
N SER A 365 7.27 -44.74 10.18
CA SER A 365 7.97 -46.03 10.36
C SER A 365 7.57 -46.65 11.69
N ALA A 366 6.37 -47.19 11.76
CA ALA A 366 5.91 -48.20 12.68
C ALA A 366 4.73 -48.97 12.04
#